data_ae0fe8f93f2c5968e70407afbc67e864
#
_entry.id   ae0fe8f93f2c5968e70407afbc67e864
#
_cell.length_a   1.000
_cell.length_b   1.000
_cell.length_c   1.000
_cell.angle_alpha   90.00
_cell.angle_beta   90.00
_cell.angle_gamma   90.00
#
_symmetry.space_group_name_H-M   'P 1'
#
loop_
_entity.id
_entity.type
_entity.pdbx_description
1 polymer ?
#
loop_
_entity_poly.entity_id
_entity_poly.type
_entity_poly.pdbx_seq_one_letter_code
_entity_poly.pdbx_strand_id
1 'polypeptide(L)'
;MIESSKVHKILYGGDYNPEQWPEEIWKEDMRIFKDARINSATINVFSWAKLQPSEERYDFEELDKVIEMLGKNHKDIVLATSTAAMPAWMFRKYPEVARTDYAGRHHKFGQRQNACPNSPVYQRYAAKLAQKLAKRYGHLDSVVCWHINNEYSGECYCENCE
;
A
#
# COMPACT_ATOMS: atom_id res chain seq x y z
N MET A 1 2.16 -19.45 -19.10
CA MET A 1 2.87 -18.21 -18.68
C MET A 1 1.89 -17.05 -18.86
N ILE A 2 1.65 -16.27 -17.86
CA ILE A 2 0.86 -15.03 -18.02
C ILE A 2 1.86 -13.98 -18.52
N GLU A 3 1.80 -13.65 -19.80
CA GLU A 3 2.59 -12.53 -20.34
C GLU A 3 2.01 -11.22 -19.79
N SER A 4 2.81 -10.47 -19.03
CA SER A 4 2.46 -9.11 -18.67
C SER A 4 2.68 -8.22 -19.89
N SER A 5 1.61 -7.66 -20.44
CA SER A 5 1.67 -6.72 -21.55
C SER A 5 2.37 -5.38 -21.22
N LYS A 6 2.68 -5.12 -19.95
CA LYS A 6 3.27 -3.86 -19.47
C LYS A 6 4.74 -3.96 -19.05
N VAL A 7 5.26 -5.16 -18.80
CA VAL A 7 6.65 -5.36 -18.33
C VAL A 7 7.48 -5.95 -19.45
N HIS A 8 8.31 -5.14 -20.11
CA HIS A 8 9.14 -5.54 -21.24
C HIS A 8 10.65 -5.41 -20.97
N LYS A 9 11.02 -5.13 -19.70
CA LYS A 9 12.42 -4.92 -19.28
C LYS A 9 12.62 -5.41 -17.86
N ILE A 10 13.87 -5.54 -17.44
CA ILE A 10 14.20 -5.82 -16.03
C ILE A 10 13.84 -4.57 -15.20
N LEU A 11 12.99 -4.75 -14.20
CA LEU A 11 12.71 -3.71 -13.22
C LEU A 11 13.84 -3.67 -12.20
N TYR A 12 14.46 -2.49 -12.06
CA TYR A 12 15.54 -2.24 -11.12
C TYR A 12 15.17 -1.07 -10.22
N GLY A 13 14.96 -1.35 -8.93
CA GLY A 13 14.50 -0.38 -7.94
C GLY A 13 14.16 -1.06 -6.61
N GLY A 14 13.45 -0.36 -5.78
CA GLY A 14 13.00 -0.85 -4.46
C GLY A 14 11.81 -0.05 -3.94
N ASP A 15 11.54 -0.19 -2.66
CA ASP A 15 10.52 0.59 -1.99
C ASP A 15 10.92 2.06 -1.93
N TYR A 16 10.01 2.92 -2.31
CA TYR A 16 10.15 4.37 -2.26
C TYR A 16 8.97 4.96 -1.49
N ASN A 17 9.26 5.65 -0.41
CA ASN A 17 8.27 6.18 0.51
C ASN A 17 8.35 7.73 0.58
N PRO A 18 8.01 8.43 -0.52
CA PRO A 18 8.11 9.90 -0.59
C PRO A 18 7.20 10.60 0.43
N GLU A 19 6.15 9.93 0.87
CA GLU A 19 5.24 10.42 1.90
C GLU A 19 5.89 10.64 3.28
N GLN A 20 7.13 10.22 3.47
CA GLN A 20 7.92 10.44 4.70
C GLN A 20 8.75 11.72 4.65
N TRP A 21 8.80 12.40 3.51
CA TRP A 21 9.65 13.55 3.25
C TRP A 21 8.85 14.73 2.72
N PRO A 22 9.32 15.97 2.92
CA PRO A 22 8.74 17.13 2.25
C PRO A 22 8.83 17.02 0.72
N GLU A 23 7.84 17.56 0.01
CA GLU A 23 7.73 17.46 -1.45
C GLU A 23 8.96 18.06 -2.19
N GLU A 24 9.66 19.00 -1.58
CA GLU A 24 10.88 19.61 -2.12
C GLU A 24 12.02 18.59 -2.32
N ILE A 25 12.05 17.54 -1.51
CA ILE A 25 13.05 16.46 -1.59
C ILE A 25 12.82 15.57 -2.82
N TRP A 26 11.59 15.39 -3.25
CA TRP A 26 11.24 14.46 -4.33
C TRP A 26 11.96 14.76 -5.65
N LYS A 27 12.24 16.06 -5.91
CA LYS A 27 13.00 16.46 -7.10
C LYS A 27 14.44 15.96 -7.07
N GLU A 28 15.07 16.01 -5.91
CA GLU A 28 16.42 15.47 -5.71
C GLU A 28 16.42 13.95 -5.79
N ASP A 29 15.39 13.28 -5.25
CA ASP A 29 15.23 11.83 -5.36
C ASP A 29 15.19 11.39 -6.83
N MET A 30 14.49 12.13 -7.69
CA MET A 30 14.43 11.80 -9.13
C MET A 30 15.80 11.98 -9.80
N ARG A 31 16.61 12.94 -9.37
CA ARG A 31 18.00 13.08 -9.83
C ARG A 31 18.84 11.86 -9.41
N ILE A 32 18.74 11.46 -8.13
CA ILE A 32 19.43 10.27 -7.58
C ILE A 32 18.98 9.00 -8.32
N PHE A 33 17.69 8.83 -8.57
CA PHE A 33 17.15 7.70 -9.33
C PHE A 33 17.75 7.62 -10.73
N LYS A 34 17.92 8.78 -11.40
CA LYS A 34 18.53 8.83 -12.71
C LYS A 34 20.01 8.43 -12.66
N ASP A 35 20.78 8.98 -11.71
CA ASP A 35 22.20 8.70 -11.55
C ASP A 35 22.46 7.21 -11.19
N ALA A 36 21.61 6.65 -10.33
CA ALA A 36 21.64 5.24 -9.93
C ALA A 36 21.02 4.28 -10.98
N ARG A 37 20.49 4.80 -12.10
CA ARG A 37 19.79 4.03 -13.14
C ARG A 37 18.58 3.24 -12.63
N ILE A 38 17.96 3.71 -11.56
CA ILE A 38 16.70 3.14 -11.04
C ILE A 38 15.61 3.41 -12.08
N ASN A 39 14.90 2.36 -12.51
CA ASN A 39 13.86 2.45 -13.52
C ASN A 39 12.46 2.10 -12.97
N SER A 40 12.37 1.61 -11.74
CA SER A 40 11.09 1.25 -11.10
C SER A 40 11.08 1.61 -9.63
N ALA A 41 9.90 1.84 -9.07
CA ALA A 41 9.68 2.09 -7.65
C ALA A 41 8.41 1.38 -7.16
N THR A 42 8.52 0.70 -6.01
CA THR A 42 7.35 0.24 -5.26
C THR A 42 6.93 1.36 -4.32
N ILE A 43 5.70 1.82 -4.44
CA ILE A 43 5.18 2.95 -3.64
C ILE A 43 3.92 2.58 -2.88
N ASN A 44 3.55 3.42 -1.90
CA ASN A 44 2.28 3.34 -1.19
C ASN A 44 2.11 2.08 -0.31
N VAL A 45 3.21 1.48 0.18
CA VAL A 45 3.16 0.18 0.88
C VAL A 45 2.37 0.25 2.19
N PHE A 46 2.52 1.33 2.95
CA PHE A 46 1.94 1.48 4.30
C PHE A 46 1.02 2.71 4.46
N SER A 47 0.56 3.31 3.37
CA SER A 47 -0.11 4.62 3.37
C SER A 47 -1.62 4.58 3.57
N TRP A 48 -2.23 3.45 4.02
CA TRP A 48 -3.69 3.35 4.17
C TRP A 48 -4.28 4.48 5.00
N ALA A 49 -3.64 4.86 6.12
CA ALA A 49 -4.14 5.95 6.98
C ALA A 49 -4.16 7.32 6.27
N LYS A 50 -3.25 7.57 5.33
CA LYS A 50 -3.24 8.77 4.50
C LYS A 50 -4.35 8.70 3.43
N LEU A 51 -4.45 7.56 2.74
CA LEU A 51 -5.44 7.35 1.69
C LEU A 51 -6.88 7.31 2.20
N GLN A 52 -7.08 6.88 3.46
CA GLN A 52 -8.37 6.80 4.11
C GLN A 52 -8.27 7.29 5.56
N PRO A 53 -8.20 8.63 5.77
CA PRO A 53 -8.03 9.22 7.10
C PRO A 53 -9.23 9.00 8.04
N SER A 54 -10.39 8.71 7.50
CA SER A 54 -11.58 8.27 8.24
C SER A 54 -12.39 7.27 7.43
N GLU A 55 -13.37 6.63 8.04
CA GLU A 55 -14.18 5.58 7.40
C GLU A 55 -14.79 6.01 6.07
N GLU A 56 -15.30 7.25 5.99
CA GLU A 56 -16.02 7.76 4.83
C GLU A 56 -15.15 8.59 3.89
N ARG A 57 -14.01 9.09 4.37
CA ARG A 57 -13.16 10.00 3.61
C ARG A 57 -11.99 9.25 2.97
N TYR A 58 -11.80 9.51 1.68
CA TYR A 58 -10.61 9.10 0.93
C TYR A 58 -9.87 10.33 0.43
N ASP A 59 -8.55 10.26 0.43
CA ASP A 59 -7.65 11.31 -0.02
C ASP A 59 -6.52 10.68 -0.83
N PHE A 60 -6.42 11.07 -2.10
CA PHE A 60 -5.43 10.54 -3.04
C PHE A 60 -4.50 11.65 -3.56
N GLU A 61 -4.61 12.88 -3.05
CA GLU A 61 -3.89 14.02 -3.62
C GLU A 61 -2.38 13.84 -3.62
N GLU A 62 -1.80 13.39 -2.50
CA GLU A 62 -0.36 13.13 -2.40
C GLU A 62 0.06 11.99 -3.33
N LEU A 63 -0.71 10.90 -3.36
CA LEU A 63 -0.42 9.76 -4.24
C LEU A 63 -0.53 10.12 -5.72
N ASP A 64 -1.49 10.96 -6.10
CA ASP A 64 -1.61 11.49 -7.46
C ASP A 64 -0.33 12.21 -7.89
N LYS A 65 0.20 13.10 -7.05
CA LYS A 65 1.44 13.84 -7.31
C LYS A 65 2.65 12.90 -7.46
N VAL A 66 2.76 11.90 -6.59
CA VAL A 66 3.86 10.92 -6.63
C VAL A 66 3.81 10.11 -7.92
N ILE A 67 2.64 9.60 -8.30
CA ILE A 67 2.46 8.83 -9.53
C ILE A 67 2.77 9.69 -10.77
N GLU A 68 2.28 10.93 -10.79
CA GLU A 68 2.56 11.86 -11.87
C GLU A 68 4.06 12.16 -12.00
N MET A 69 4.74 12.41 -10.87
CA MET A 69 6.19 12.66 -10.84
C MET A 69 6.98 11.47 -11.36
N LEU A 70 6.70 10.26 -10.89
CA LEU A 70 7.37 9.03 -11.33
C LEU A 70 7.13 8.80 -12.84
N GLY A 71 5.90 8.94 -13.30
CA GLY A 71 5.54 8.80 -14.71
C GLY A 71 6.28 9.82 -15.62
N LYS A 72 6.33 11.10 -15.21
CA LYS A 72 7.09 12.14 -15.93
C LYS A 72 8.60 11.86 -15.99
N ASN A 73 9.13 11.14 -15.01
CA ASN A 73 10.52 10.72 -14.97
C ASN A 73 10.76 9.32 -15.56
N HIS A 74 9.78 8.78 -16.29
CA HIS A 74 9.86 7.48 -16.98
C HIS A 74 10.20 6.32 -16.03
N LYS A 75 9.63 6.33 -14.81
CA LYS A 75 9.77 5.26 -13.82
C LYS A 75 8.54 4.36 -13.89
N ASP A 76 8.77 3.05 -13.94
CA ASP A 76 7.70 2.08 -13.78
C ASP A 76 7.28 2.01 -12.31
N ILE A 77 6.00 1.84 -12.07
CA ILE A 77 5.43 1.85 -10.74
C ILE A 77 4.89 0.46 -10.39
N VAL A 78 5.36 -0.08 -9.29
CA VAL A 78 4.72 -1.18 -8.57
C VAL A 78 3.85 -0.55 -7.50
N LEU A 79 2.54 -0.51 -7.71
CA LEU A 79 1.62 0.18 -6.81
C LEU A 79 1.10 -0.76 -5.73
N ALA A 80 1.39 -0.44 -4.47
CA ALA A 80 0.92 -1.23 -3.35
C ALA A 80 -0.52 -0.88 -2.94
N THR A 81 -1.23 -1.88 -2.42
CA THR A 81 -2.61 -1.71 -1.92
C THR A 81 -2.70 -1.04 -0.55
N SER A 82 -1.56 -0.81 0.12
CA SER A 82 -1.43 -0.25 1.49
C SER A 82 -2.08 -1.09 2.60
N THR A 83 -2.61 -2.26 2.31
CA THR A 83 -3.47 -3.01 3.23
C THR A 83 -2.74 -3.67 4.40
N ALA A 84 -1.39 -3.65 4.40
CA ALA A 84 -0.56 -4.18 5.48
C ALA A 84 -0.62 -3.34 6.78
N ALA A 85 -1.01 -2.07 6.70
CA ALA A 85 -1.04 -1.15 7.83
C ALA A 85 -2.42 -0.50 7.96
N MET A 86 -3.34 -1.16 8.67
CA MET A 86 -4.69 -0.64 8.86
C MET A 86 -4.70 0.71 9.59
N PRO A 87 -5.61 1.64 9.25
CA PRO A 87 -5.69 2.95 9.88
C PRO A 87 -6.24 2.88 11.31
N ALA A 88 -5.84 3.84 12.13
CA ALA A 88 -6.22 3.91 13.55
C ALA A 88 -7.74 4.00 13.79
N TRP A 89 -8.49 4.64 12.87
CA TRP A 89 -9.93 4.75 12.99
C TRP A 89 -10.61 3.37 12.91
N MET A 90 -10.07 2.46 12.07
CA MET A 90 -10.60 1.10 11.92
C MET A 90 -10.43 0.32 13.22
N PHE A 91 -9.23 0.34 13.81
CA PHE A 91 -8.96 -0.31 15.08
C PHE A 91 -9.84 0.25 16.22
N ARG A 92 -10.05 1.58 16.27
CA ARG A 92 -10.88 2.22 17.30
C ARG A 92 -12.37 1.89 17.18
N LYS A 93 -12.87 1.84 15.95
CA LYS A 93 -14.30 1.58 15.70
C LYS A 93 -14.65 0.09 15.70
N TYR A 94 -13.71 -0.75 15.31
CA TYR A 94 -13.86 -2.19 15.11
C TYR A 94 -12.69 -2.94 15.77
N PRO A 95 -12.60 -2.94 17.13
CA PRO A 95 -11.45 -3.53 17.84
C PRO A 95 -11.27 -5.02 17.55
N GLU A 96 -12.34 -5.73 17.17
CA GLU A 96 -12.33 -7.13 16.74
C GLU A 96 -11.55 -7.39 15.44
N VAL A 97 -11.16 -6.33 14.71
CA VAL A 97 -10.30 -6.45 13.53
C VAL A 97 -8.89 -6.87 13.89
N ALA A 98 -8.46 -6.63 15.14
CA ALA A 98 -7.11 -6.95 15.57
C ALA A 98 -6.88 -8.46 15.64
N ARG A 99 -5.67 -8.89 15.32
CA ARG A 99 -5.24 -10.27 15.56
C ARG A 99 -5.29 -10.61 17.04
N THR A 100 -5.55 -11.89 17.30
CA THR A 100 -5.53 -12.47 18.65
C THR A 100 -4.38 -13.46 18.72
N ASP A 101 -3.55 -13.38 19.76
CA ASP A 101 -2.49 -14.35 20.01
C ASP A 101 -3.04 -15.67 20.59
N TYR A 102 -2.17 -16.67 20.74
CA TYR A 102 -2.56 -17.98 21.32
C TYR A 102 -3.10 -17.89 22.75
N ALA A 103 -2.72 -16.86 23.51
CA ALA A 103 -3.23 -16.63 24.86
C ALA A 103 -4.56 -15.85 24.91
N GLY A 104 -5.19 -15.61 23.75
CA GLY A 104 -6.45 -14.88 23.64
C GLY A 104 -6.32 -13.36 23.73
N ARG A 105 -5.12 -12.80 23.67
CA ARG A 105 -4.90 -11.35 23.78
C ARG A 105 -4.92 -10.70 22.40
N HIS A 106 -5.70 -9.62 22.26
CA HIS A 106 -5.69 -8.83 21.05
C HIS A 106 -4.36 -8.06 20.87
N HIS A 107 -3.83 -8.05 19.66
CA HIS A 107 -2.71 -7.19 19.30
C HIS A 107 -3.08 -5.72 19.46
N LYS A 108 -2.12 -4.91 19.89
CA LYS A 108 -2.31 -3.45 19.98
C LYS A 108 -2.12 -2.80 18.62
N PHE A 109 -2.78 -1.67 18.40
CA PHE A 109 -2.55 -0.83 17.22
C PHE A 109 -1.09 -0.33 17.16
N GLY A 110 -0.61 -0.04 15.95
CA GLY A 110 0.66 0.65 15.72
C GLY A 110 1.75 -0.20 15.08
N GLN A 111 1.44 -1.45 14.71
CA GLN A 111 2.34 -2.30 13.94
C GLN A 111 1.70 -2.66 12.60
N ARG A 112 2.52 -3.13 11.65
CA ARG A 112 2.02 -3.72 10.40
C ARG A 112 1.50 -5.14 10.66
N GLN A 113 0.64 -5.65 9.78
CA GLN A 113 0.05 -7.00 9.85
C GLN A 113 -0.74 -7.28 11.16
N ASN A 114 -1.33 -6.25 11.75
CA ASN A 114 -2.11 -6.37 12.98
C ASN A 114 -3.57 -6.73 12.78
N ALA A 115 -4.07 -6.63 11.55
CA ALA A 115 -5.42 -7.04 11.23
C ALA A 115 -5.50 -8.57 11.09
N CYS A 116 -6.58 -9.16 11.60
CA CYS A 116 -6.93 -10.52 11.26
C CYS A 116 -7.31 -10.61 9.78
N PRO A 117 -6.66 -11.44 8.97
CA PRO A 117 -6.96 -11.53 7.54
C PRO A 117 -8.36 -12.08 7.26
N ASN A 118 -8.94 -12.83 8.21
CA ASN A 118 -10.29 -13.39 8.11
C ASN A 118 -11.37 -12.45 8.70
N SER A 119 -11.00 -11.29 9.26
CA SER A 119 -11.98 -10.31 9.73
C SER A 119 -12.82 -9.78 8.56
N PRO A 120 -14.16 -9.92 8.59
CA PRO A 120 -15.03 -9.37 7.56
C PRO A 120 -14.92 -7.85 7.42
N VAL A 121 -14.62 -7.16 8.52
CA VAL A 121 -14.38 -5.70 8.52
C VAL A 121 -13.12 -5.37 7.74
N TYR A 122 -12.00 -6.04 8.06
CA TYR A 122 -10.75 -5.83 7.33
C TYR A 122 -10.91 -6.13 5.84
N GLN A 123 -11.47 -7.29 5.50
CA GLN A 123 -11.66 -7.70 4.10
C GLN A 123 -12.49 -6.70 3.32
N ARG A 124 -13.61 -6.22 3.90
CA ARG A 124 -14.49 -5.23 3.27
C ARG A 124 -13.75 -3.93 2.94
N TYR A 125 -13.01 -3.37 3.88
CA TYR A 125 -12.31 -2.09 3.67
C TYR A 125 -11.05 -2.25 2.81
N ALA A 126 -10.31 -3.34 2.95
CA ALA A 126 -9.17 -3.66 2.10
C ALA A 126 -9.60 -3.80 0.62
N ALA A 127 -10.66 -4.56 0.36
CA ALA A 127 -11.22 -4.71 -0.99
C ALA A 127 -11.72 -3.37 -1.56
N LYS A 128 -12.41 -2.56 -0.74
CA LYS A 128 -12.91 -1.24 -1.15
C LYS A 128 -11.77 -0.28 -1.49
N LEU A 129 -10.68 -0.27 -0.72
CA LEU A 129 -9.50 0.53 -1.01
C LEU A 129 -8.83 0.05 -2.30
N ALA A 130 -8.57 -1.25 -2.43
CA ALA A 130 -7.97 -1.85 -3.62
C ALA A 130 -8.78 -1.53 -4.89
N GLN A 131 -10.11 -1.62 -4.82
CA GLN A 131 -11.00 -1.25 -5.92
C GLN A 131 -10.85 0.23 -6.32
N LYS A 132 -10.77 1.13 -5.33
CA LYS A 132 -10.58 2.57 -5.60
C LYS A 132 -9.23 2.86 -6.26
N LEU A 133 -8.16 2.23 -5.76
CA LEU A 133 -6.83 2.34 -6.34
C LEU A 133 -6.80 1.80 -7.78
N ALA A 134 -7.34 0.61 -8.00
CA ALA A 134 -7.42 0.00 -9.32
C ALA A 134 -8.22 0.85 -10.32
N LYS A 135 -9.36 1.38 -9.90
CA LYS A 135 -10.20 2.26 -10.74
C LYS A 135 -9.48 3.57 -11.09
N ARG A 136 -8.71 4.13 -10.13
CA ARG A 136 -8.03 5.41 -10.32
C ARG A 136 -6.74 5.29 -11.13
N TYR A 137 -5.95 4.24 -10.92
CA TYR A 137 -4.58 4.15 -11.44
C TYR A 137 -4.33 2.96 -12.39
N GLY A 138 -5.22 1.97 -12.44
CA GLY A 138 -4.99 0.74 -13.21
C GLY A 138 -4.89 0.95 -14.72
N HIS A 139 -5.40 2.07 -15.23
CA HIS A 139 -5.33 2.42 -16.65
C HIS A 139 -4.03 3.13 -17.04
N LEU A 140 -3.21 3.57 -16.07
CA LEU A 140 -1.97 4.28 -16.34
C LEU A 140 -0.89 3.31 -16.81
N ASP A 141 -0.19 3.67 -17.89
CA ASP A 141 0.88 2.85 -18.46
C ASP A 141 2.09 2.74 -17.52
N SER A 142 2.33 3.77 -16.72
CA SER A 142 3.41 3.75 -15.70
C SER A 142 3.14 2.77 -14.57
N VAL A 143 1.89 2.38 -14.29
CA VAL A 143 1.56 1.38 -13.28
C VAL A 143 1.62 -0.01 -13.93
N VAL A 144 2.74 -0.69 -13.72
CA VAL A 144 3.06 -1.94 -14.41
C VAL A 144 2.76 -3.19 -13.59
N CYS A 145 2.68 -3.05 -12.26
CA CYS A 145 2.45 -4.16 -11.34
C CYS A 145 1.72 -3.70 -10.07
N TRP A 146 1.04 -4.64 -9.40
CA TRP A 146 0.40 -4.43 -8.10
C TRP A 146 1.14 -5.20 -7.02
N HIS A 147 1.47 -4.51 -5.92
CA HIS A 147 1.98 -5.12 -4.70
C HIS A 147 0.79 -5.35 -3.74
N ILE A 148 0.31 -6.59 -3.71
CA ILE A 148 -0.86 -6.94 -2.90
C ILE A 148 -0.44 -7.17 -1.45
N ASN A 149 -0.86 -6.27 -0.55
CA ASN A 149 -0.47 -6.27 0.85
C ASN A 149 1.06 -6.09 1.03
N ASN A 150 1.66 -6.66 2.07
CA ASN A 150 3.12 -6.73 2.28
C ASN A 150 3.43 -7.79 3.33
N GLU A 151 4.38 -8.68 3.04
CA GLU A 151 4.94 -9.66 3.99
C GLU A 151 3.86 -10.36 4.83
N TYR A 152 2.96 -11.08 4.18
CA TYR A 152 1.96 -11.88 4.91
C TYR A 152 2.62 -12.76 5.96
N SER A 153 2.34 -12.51 7.23
CA SER A 153 2.99 -13.20 8.33
C SER A 153 2.12 -13.22 9.58
N GLY A 154 2.52 -14.05 10.54
CA GLY A 154 1.89 -14.18 11.83
C GLY A 154 0.61 -15.00 11.81
N GLU A 155 0.22 -15.44 12.98
CA GLU A 155 -0.94 -16.28 13.24
C GLU A 155 -2.05 -15.44 13.88
N CYS A 156 -3.27 -15.94 13.83
CA CYS A 156 -4.41 -15.32 14.49
C CYS A 156 -5.31 -16.42 15.03
N TYR A 157 -5.64 -16.33 16.31
CA TYR A 157 -6.47 -17.28 17.05
C TYR A 157 -7.78 -16.62 17.52
N CYS A 158 -8.42 -15.84 16.65
CA CYS A 158 -9.73 -15.26 16.94
C CYS A 158 -10.86 -16.12 16.36
N GLU A 159 -12.10 -15.87 16.77
CA GLU A 159 -13.29 -16.59 16.31
C GLU A 159 -13.45 -16.66 14.77
N ASN A 160 -12.87 -15.72 14.01
CA ASN A 160 -12.90 -15.77 12.55
C ASN A 160 -11.84 -16.73 11.96
N CYS A 161 -10.95 -17.27 12.78
CA CYS A 161 -9.83 -18.13 12.37
C CYS A 161 -9.94 -19.58 12.88
N GLU A 162 -10.95 -19.88 13.68
CA GLU A 162 -11.26 -21.23 14.22
C GLU A 162 -11.95 -22.14 13.17
#